data_e36727b4097f73ad11d474cddfb89a9e
#
_entry.id   e36727b4097f73ad11d474cddfb89a9e
#
_cell.length_a   1.000
_cell.length_b   1.000
_cell.length_c   1.000
_cell.angle_alpha   90.00
_cell.angle_beta   90.00
_cell.angle_gamma   90.00
#
_symmetry.space_group_name_H-M   'P 1'
#
loop_
_entity.id
_entity.type
_entity.pdbx_description
1 polymer ?
#
loop_
_entity_poly.entity_id
_entity_poly.type
_entity_poly.pdbx_seq_one_letter_code
_entity_poly.pdbx_strand_id
1 'polypeptide(L)'
;ASSARDGLGRDELARLLDVAEQRIDSLHRSERLQQALYEIADLAGGSLELQDMLRRIHAIVGELMYAANLYIVLYDEHRQTMRFLYFVDRIDPWVNDPGEEMPVTDDENTLTMHLLRSGDAMRGPSAELRVRHDILASETNGPDSADWLGVPMQRGEHVVGAIVVQNYEKPDVYSNDDHALLAYVAQHILTALDRYEAREQLERRVQERTAEIQQANRDLQAE
;
A
#
# COMPACT_ATOMS: atom_id res chain seq x y z
N ALA A 1 -48.92 18.74 -34.25
CA ALA A 1 -49.09 18.48 -32.79
C ALA A 1 -48.57 17.09 -32.38
N SER A 2 -48.53 16.08 -33.27
CA SER A 2 -48.05 14.72 -33.00
C SER A 2 -46.53 14.65 -32.91
N SER A 3 -45.81 15.33 -33.81
CA SER A 3 -44.33 15.29 -33.89
C SER A 3 -43.61 15.87 -32.66
N ALA A 4 -44.19 16.87 -31.97
CA ALA A 4 -43.60 17.47 -30.77
C ALA A 4 -43.75 16.58 -29.51
N ARG A 5 -44.81 15.76 -29.43
CA ARG A 5 -45.01 14.76 -28.36
C ARG A 5 -44.07 13.57 -28.50
N ASP A 6 -43.80 13.14 -29.75
CA ASP A 6 -42.89 12.04 -30.04
C ASP A 6 -41.41 12.42 -29.76
N GLY A 7 -41.06 13.68 -29.97
CA GLY A 7 -39.72 14.20 -29.63
C GLY A 7 -39.45 14.28 -28.13
N LEU A 8 -40.44 14.77 -27.35
CA LEU A 8 -40.34 14.82 -25.87
C LEU A 8 -40.23 13.43 -25.24
N GLY A 9 -40.94 12.44 -25.77
CA GLY A 9 -40.85 11.06 -25.31
C GLY A 9 -39.48 10.40 -25.61
N ARG A 10 -38.86 10.74 -26.74
CA ARG A 10 -37.53 10.23 -27.11
C ARG A 10 -36.43 10.83 -26.23
N ASP A 11 -36.50 12.12 -25.96
CA ASP A 11 -35.53 12.80 -25.08
C ASP A 11 -35.62 12.31 -23.63
N GLU A 12 -36.84 12.06 -23.17
CA GLU A 12 -37.07 11.50 -21.83
C GLU A 12 -36.57 10.05 -21.72
N LEU A 13 -36.79 9.24 -22.74
CA LEU A 13 -36.30 7.87 -22.82
C LEU A 13 -34.76 7.85 -22.88
N ALA A 14 -34.13 8.75 -23.65
CA ALA A 14 -32.66 8.89 -23.70
C ALA A 14 -32.05 9.24 -22.35
N ARG A 15 -32.69 10.17 -21.62
CA ARG A 15 -32.27 10.52 -20.26
C ARG A 15 -32.38 9.36 -19.27
N LEU A 16 -33.50 8.59 -19.35
CA LEU A 16 -33.71 7.41 -18.52
C LEU A 16 -32.69 6.31 -18.81
N LEU A 17 -32.33 6.12 -20.08
CA LEU A 17 -31.27 5.18 -20.48
C LEU A 17 -29.89 5.62 -19.95
N ASP A 18 -29.54 6.88 -20.10
CA ASP A 18 -28.28 7.43 -19.58
C ASP A 18 -28.16 7.26 -18.06
N VAL A 19 -29.25 7.57 -17.32
CA VAL A 19 -29.31 7.35 -15.88
C VAL A 19 -29.19 5.87 -15.51
N ALA A 20 -29.83 4.98 -16.28
CA ALA A 20 -29.75 3.55 -16.05
C ALA A 20 -28.35 3.01 -16.33
N GLU A 21 -27.70 3.44 -17.41
CA GLU A 21 -26.30 3.09 -17.74
C GLU A 21 -25.35 3.55 -16.66
N GLN A 22 -25.45 4.81 -16.22
CA GLN A 22 -24.63 5.34 -15.13
C GLN A 22 -24.82 4.56 -13.83
N ARG A 23 -26.04 4.11 -13.55
CA ARG A 23 -26.32 3.32 -12.34
C ARG A 23 -25.76 1.90 -12.44
N ILE A 24 -25.83 1.28 -13.61
CA ILE A 24 -25.21 -0.02 -13.88
C ILE A 24 -23.70 0.06 -13.73
N ASP A 25 -23.05 1.08 -14.30
CA ASP A 25 -21.61 1.29 -14.18
C ASP A 25 -21.17 1.53 -12.72
N SER A 26 -21.97 2.28 -11.97
CA SER A 26 -21.74 2.50 -10.54
C SER A 26 -21.84 1.20 -9.74
N LEU A 27 -22.84 0.36 -10.02
CA LEU A 27 -22.99 -0.94 -9.37
C LEU A 27 -21.84 -1.87 -9.70
N HIS A 28 -21.44 -1.98 -10.96
CA HIS A 28 -20.30 -2.80 -11.38
C HIS A 28 -18.99 -2.32 -10.76
N ARG A 29 -18.80 -1.01 -10.59
CA ARG A 29 -17.65 -0.46 -9.89
C ARG A 29 -17.64 -0.84 -8.40
N SER A 30 -18.81 -0.75 -7.77
CA SER A 30 -18.97 -1.13 -6.36
C SER A 30 -18.73 -2.63 -6.14
N GLU A 31 -19.26 -3.49 -7.02
CA GLU A 31 -19.03 -4.94 -6.96
C GLU A 31 -17.55 -5.29 -7.12
N ARG A 32 -16.86 -4.69 -8.10
CA ARG A 32 -15.41 -4.90 -8.29
C ARG A 32 -14.61 -4.45 -7.09
N LEU A 33 -14.95 -3.31 -6.51
CA LEU A 33 -14.29 -2.83 -5.30
C LEU A 33 -14.50 -3.79 -4.12
N GLN A 34 -15.73 -4.24 -3.88
CA GLN A 34 -16.02 -5.20 -2.81
C GLN A 34 -15.28 -6.52 -3.00
N GLN A 35 -15.25 -7.04 -4.23
CA GLN A 35 -14.52 -8.26 -4.56
C GLN A 35 -13.02 -8.09 -4.28
N ALA A 36 -12.43 -7.00 -4.71
CA ALA A 36 -11.01 -6.71 -4.49
C ALA A 36 -10.67 -6.54 -3.00
N LEU A 37 -11.52 -5.85 -2.22
CA LEU A 37 -11.34 -5.72 -0.79
C LEU A 37 -11.40 -7.07 -0.08
N TYR A 38 -12.31 -7.96 -0.50
CA TYR A 38 -12.38 -9.32 0.02
C TYR A 38 -11.12 -10.13 -0.32
N GLU A 39 -10.66 -10.07 -1.58
CA GLU A 39 -9.44 -10.78 -2.01
C GLU A 39 -8.19 -10.30 -1.27
N ILE A 40 -8.05 -8.99 -1.05
CA ILE A 40 -6.95 -8.42 -0.25
C ILE A 40 -6.98 -8.96 1.19
N ALA A 41 -8.16 -8.98 1.82
CA ALA A 41 -8.32 -9.50 3.17
C ALA A 41 -8.00 -11.01 3.26
N ASP A 42 -8.42 -11.79 2.27
CA ASP A 42 -8.14 -13.22 2.18
C ASP A 42 -6.65 -13.49 1.97
N LEU A 43 -6.01 -12.79 1.07
CA LEU A 43 -4.55 -12.86 0.85
C LEU A 43 -3.77 -12.55 2.13
N ALA A 44 -4.15 -11.48 2.84
CA ALA A 44 -3.53 -11.10 4.11
C ALA A 44 -3.77 -12.14 5.23
N GLY A 45 -4.86 -12.92 5.12
CA GLY A 45 -5.21 -14.02 6.02
C GLY A 45 -4.58 -15.37 5.67
N GLY A 46 -4.05 -15.50 4.46
CA GLY A 46 -3.56 -16.74 3.89
C GLY A 46 -2.17 -17.18 4.38
N SER A 47 -1.65 -18.23 3.75
CA SER A 47 -0.34 -18.83 4.06
C SER A 47 0.71 -18.58 2.96
N LEU A 48 0.47 -17.60 2.08
CA LEU A 48 1.42 -17.24 1.03
C LEU A 48 2.69 -16.65 1.63
N GLU A 49 3.79 -16.85 0.92
CA GLU A 49 5.02 -16.11 1.20
C GLU A 49 4.77 -14.59 1.04
N LEU A 50 5.40 -13.80 1.91
CA LEU A 50 5.16 -12.37 2.02
C LEU A 50 5.29 -11.63 0.68
N GLN A 51 6.35 -11.91 -0.08
CA GLN A 51 6.59 -11.27 -1.38
C GLN A 51 5.54 -11.65 -2.43
N ASP A 52 5.05 -12.88 -2.42
CA ASP A 52 3.99 -13.34 -3.32
C ASP A 52 2.65 -12.69 -2.99
N MET A 53 2.35 -12.55 -1.71
CA MET A 53 1.18 -11.84 -1.22
C MET A 53 1.21 -10.38 -1.66
N LEU A 54 2.33 -9.67 -1.45
CA LEU A 54 2.48 -8.26 -1.81
C LEU A 54 2.35 -8.04 -3.33
N ARG A 55 2.92 -8.92 -4.14
CA ARG A 55 2.75 -8.88 -5.61
C ARG A 55 1.30 -9.03 -6.03
N ARG A 56 0.54 -9.93 -5.41
CA ARG A 56 -0.88 -10.11 -5.70
C ARG A 56 -1.72 -8.92 -5.25
N ILE A 57 -1.47 -8.39 -4.06
CA ILE A 57 -2.13 -7.17 -3.57
C ILE A 57 -1.86 -6.00 -4.51
N HIS A 58 -0.59 -5.82 -4.95
CA HIS A 58 -0.24 -4.78 -5.91
C HIS A 58 -1.01 -4.93 -7.25
N ALA A 59 -1.14 -6.16 -7.76
CA ALA A 59 -1.92 -6.41 -8.97
C ALA A 59 -3.40 -6.01 -8.81
N ILE A 60 -4.03 -6.39 -7.68
CA ILE A 60 -5.43 -6.03 -7.37
C ILE A 60 -5.58 -4.51 -7.25
N VAL A 61 -4.66 -3.83 -6.56
CA VAL A 61 -4.67 -2.36 -6.45
C VAL A 61 -4.56 -1.72 -7.84
N GLY A 62 -3.70 -2.26 -8.71
CA GLY A 62 -3.50 -1.78 -10.07
C GLY A 62 -4.72 -1.95 -11.00
N GLU A 63 -5.69 -2.81 -10.66
CA GLU A 63 -6.98 -2.92 -11.36
C GLU A 63 -7.99 -1.85 -10.92
N LEU A 64 -7.81 -1.29 -9.73
CA LEU A 64 -8.74 -0.31 -9.14
C LEU A 64 -8.27 1.12 -9.27
N MET A 65 -6.94 1.35 -9.23
CA MET A 65 -6.33 2.67 -9.31
C MET A 65 -5.00 2.61 -10.05
N TYR A 66 -4.46 3.77 -10.42
CA TYR A 66 -3.11 3.81 -11.00
C TYR A 66 -2.07 3.44 -9.94
N ALA A 67 -1.39 2.32 -10.12
CA ALA A 67 -0.37 1.82 -9.21
C ALA A 67 0.85 1.24 -9.95
N ALA A 68 1.19 1.78 -11.13
CA ALA A 68 2.36 1.31 -11.88
C ALA A 68 3.69 1.52 -11.12
N ASN A 69 3.70 2.48 -10.21
CA ASN A 69 4.79 2.75 -9.30
C ASN A 69 4.22 2.69 -7.87
N LEU A 70 4.66 1.69 -7.13
CA LEU A 70 4.19 1.42 -5.76
C LEU A 70 5.35 0.93 -4.91
N TYR A 71 5.48 1.48 -3.71
CA TYR A 71 6.39 0.94 -2.73
C TYR A 71 5.78 0.88 -1.33
N ILE A 72 6.32 -0.02 -0.52
CA ILE A 72 5.97 -0.22 0.88
C ILE A 72 7.25 -0.14 1.66
N VAL A 73 7.30 0.77 2.62
CA VAL A 73 8.44 0.97 3.51
C VAL A 73 8.03 0.66 4.94
N LEU A 74 8.89 -0.03 5.68
CA LEU A 74 8.78 -0.21 7.13
C LEU A 74 9.75 0.72 7.83
N TYR A 75 9.36 1.19 9.00
CA TYR A 75 10.11 2.12 9.83
C TYR A 75 10.15 1.67 11.28
N ASP A 76 11.33 1.63 11.85
CA ASP A 76 11.55 1.40 13.28
C ASP A 76 12.05 2.69 13.92
N GLU A 77 11.14 3.37 14.62
CA GLU A 77 11.43 4.62 15.32
C GLU A 77 12.49 4.44 16.43
N HIS A 78 12.51 3.29 17.12
CA HIS A 78 13.46 3.04 18.19
C HIS A 78 14.88 2.81 17.68
N ARG A 79 15.00 2.10 16.55
CA ARG A 79 16.30 1.79 15.94
C ARG A 79 16.74 2.86 14.95
N GLN A 80 15.88 3.81 14.62
CA GLN A 80 16.07 4.80 13.56
C GLN A 80 16.53 4.14 12.26
N THR A 81 15.77 3.11 11.84
CA THR A 81 16.02 2.39 10.59
C THR A 81 14.77 2.31 9.75
N MET A 82 14.94 2.28 8.44
CA MET A 82 13.88 1.95 7.50
C MET A 82 14.33 0.86 6.54
N ARG A 83 13.36 0.15 5.95
CA ARG A 83 13.60 -0.81 4.88
C ARG A 83 12.44 -0.84 3.90
N PHE A 84 12.72 -0.99 2.63
CA PHE A 84 11.67 -1.21 1.65
C PHE A 84 11.27 -2.68 1.68
N LEU A 85 10.02 -2.93 2.02
CA LEU A 85 9.44 -4.26 2.02
C LEU A 85 9.06 -4.71 0.59
N TYR A 86 8.64 -3.73 -0.22
CA TYR A 86 8.23 -3.92 -1.60
C TYR A 86 8.51 -2.65 -2.39
N PHE A 87 9.04 -2.77 -3.59
CA PHE A 87 9.34 -1.63 -4.44
C PHE A 87 9.18 -2.00 -5.92
N VAL A 88 8.30 -1.30 -6.61
CA VAL A 88 8.10 -1.37 -8.05
C VAL A 88 7.98 0.06 -8.55
N ASP A 89 8.93 0.51 -9.35
CA ASP A 89 8.91 1.80 -10.01
C ASP A 89 9.49 1.67 -11.43
N ARG A 90 8.84 2.34 -12.39
CA ARG A 90 9.23 2.28 -13.80
C ARG A 90 10.22 3.36 -14.19
N ILE A 91 10.30 4.41 -13.42
CA ILE A 91 11.09 5.62 -13.72
C ILE A 91 12.29 5.71 -12.79
N ASP A 92 12.10 5.41 -11.50
CA ASP A 92 13.19 5.35 -10.54
C ASP A 92 13.87 3.97 -10.63
N PRO A 93 15.12 3.90 -11.17
CA PRO A 93 15.85 2.65 -11.32
C PRO A 93 16.42 2.13 -9.98
N TRP A 94 16.13 2.81 -8.88
CA TRP A 94 16.68 2.43 -7.59
C TRP A 94 16.22 1.03 -7.20
N VAL A 95 17.18 0.13 -7.07
CA VAL A 95 16.95 -1.26 -6.69
C VAL A 95 17.50 -1.45 -5.29
N ASN A 96 16.59 -1.67 -4.36
CA ASN A 96 16.97 -2.08 -3.02
C ASN A 96 16.77 -3.59 -2.85
N ASP A 97 17.65 -4.20 -2.06
CA ASP A 97 17.40 -5.58 -1.61
C ASP A 97 16.21 -5.55 -0.62
N PRO A 98 15.08 -6.23 -0.90
CA PRO A 98 13.97 -6.28 0.04
C PRO A 98 14.44 -6.87 1.38
N GLY A 99 14.58 -6.04 2.38
CA GLY A 99 15.05 -6.46 3.70
C GLY A 99 16.33 -5.78 4.16
N GLU A 100 17.05 -5.08 3.30
CA GLU A 100 18.18 -4.25 3.72
C GLU A 100 17.70 -3.10 4.61
N GLU A 101 18.15 -3.11 5.87
CA GLU A 101 17.87 -2.02 6.80
C GLU A 101 18.83 -0.86 6.53
N MET A 102 18.26 0.31 6.30
CA MET A 102 18.99 1.56 6.11
C MET A 102 18.86 2.42 7.36
N PRO A 103 19.96 2.99 7.87
CA PRO A 103 19.87 3.95 8.95
C PRO A 103 19.17 5.22 8.45
N VAL A 104 18.27 5.77 9.27
CA VAL A 104 17.62 7.04 9.04
C VAL A 104 18.32 8.10 9.86
N THR A 105 18.78 9.16 9.22
CA THR A 105 19.40 10.30 9.91
C THR A 105 18.36 11.41 10.13
N ASP A 106 18.61 12.25 11.15
CA ASP A 106 17.70 13.39 11.43
C ASP A 106 17.65 14.39 10.28
N ASP A 107 18.70 14.48 9.47
CA ASP A 107 18.81 15.35 8.30
C ASP A 107 18.06 14.80 7.08
N GLU A 108 17.62 13.53 7.13
CA GLU A 108 16.89 12.92 6.01
C GLU A 108 15.46 13.46 5.97
N ASN A 109 15.21 14.34 5.01
CA ASN A 109 13.95 15.04 4.84
C ASN A 109 13.36 14.76 3.46
N THR A 110 12.72 13.60 3.33
CA THR A 110 11.98 13.19 2.13
C THR A 110 10.48 13.21 2.40
N LEU A 111 9.63 13.17 1.36
CA LEU A 111 8.17 13.03 1.52
C LEU A 111 7.84 11.76 2.33
N THR A 112 8.53 10.66 2.06
CA THR A 112 8.37 9.41 2.80
C THR A 112 8.72 9.59 4.28
N MET A 113 9.84 10.22 4.60
CA MET A 113 10.22 10.47 5.99
C MET A 113 9.27 11.43 6.69
N HIS A 114 8.78 12.46 5.99
CA HIS A 114 7.77 13.35 6.55
C HIS A 114 6.48 12.59 6.89
N LEU A 115 6.00 11.75 5.96
CA LEU A 115 4.85 10.86 6.18
C LEU A 115 5.04 9.93 7.40
N LEU A 116 6.21 9.31 7.51
CA LEU A 116 6.53 8.39 8.61
C LEU A 116 6.59 9.10 9.97
N ARG A 117 7.10 10.34 10.01
CA ARG A 117 7.21 11.13 11.25
C ARG A 117 5.89 11.78 11.65
N SER A 118 5.13 12.30 10.69
CA SER A 118 3.85 12.98 10.98
C SER A 118 2.69 12.01 11.21
N GLY A 119 2.71 10.85 10.53
CA GLY A 119 1.59 9.91 10.51
C GLY A 119 0.38 10.41 9.72
N ASP A 120 0.54 11.50 8.96
CA ASP A 120 -0.53 12.09 8.16
C ASP A 120 -0.42 11.66 6.70
N ALA A 121 -1.52 11.15 6.14
CA ALA A 121 -1.57 10.83 4.73
C ALA A 121 -1.44 12.10 3.87
N MET A 122 -0.69 12.01 2.78
CA MET A 122 -0.46 13.14 1.88
C MET A 122 -0.80 12.77 0.44
N ARG A 123 -1.28 13.76 -0.33
CA ARG A 123 -1.62 13.60 -1.73
C ARG A 123 -1.39 14.89 -2.52
N GLY A 124 -0.89 14.76 -3.74
CA GLY A 124 -0.69 15.83 -4.71
C GLY A 124 0.66 15.73 -5.44
N PRO A 125 0.98 16.69 -6.30
CA PRO A 125 2.28 16.77 -6.96
C PRO A 125 3.43 16.80 -5.94
N SER A 126 4.45 15.95 -6.12
CA SER A 126 5.54 15.80 -5.13
C SER A 126 6.29 17.11 -4.89
N ALA A 127 6.47 17.93 -5.94
CA ALA A 127 7.09 19.25 -5.82
C ALA A 127 6.28 20.21 -4.93
N GLU A 128 4.93 20.22 -5.04
CA GLU A 128 4.06 21.05 -4.22
C GLU A 128 4.01 20.55 -2.76
N LEU A 129 3.99 19.23 -2.57
CA LEU A 129 4.05 18.64 -1.23
C LEU A 129 5.36 19.01 -0.54
N ARG A 130 6.50 18.97 -1.24
CA ARG A 130 7.78 19.41 -0.67
C ARG A 130 7.76 20.86 -0.23
N VAL A 131 7.25 21.76 -1.08
CA VAL A 131 7.14 23.19 -0.71
C VAL A 131 6.23 23.38 0.51
N ARG A 132 5.11 22.64 0.57
CA ARG A 132 4.15 22.74 1.69
C ARG A 132 4.73 22.30 3.02
N HIS A 133 5.64 21.34 3.00
CA HIS A 133 6.24 20.73 4.20
C HIS A 133 7.70 21.12 4.43
N ASP A 134 8.20 22.16 3.76
CA ASP A 134 9.57 22.67 3.86
C ASP A 134 10.65 21.59 3.60
N ILE A 135 10.36 20.70 2.65
CA ILE A 135 11.27 19.62 2.23
C ILE A 135 12.12 20.10 1.06
N LEU A 136 13.43 20.16 1.27
CA LEU A 136 14.36 20.55 0.21
C LEU A 136 14.46 19.47 -0.88
N ALA A 137 14.50 19.89 -2.13
CA ALA A 137 14.79 18.98 -3.23
C ALA A 137 16.23 18.45 -3.11
N SER A 138 16.41 17.14 -3.25
CA SER A 138 17.70 16.48 -3.23
C SER A 138 17.79 15.50 -4.39
N GLU A 139 18.97 15.33 -4.95
CA GLU A 139 19.23 14.33 -6.00
C GLU A 139 19.00 12.89 -5.53
N THR A 140 19.02 12.68 -4.20
CA THR A 140 18.77 11.36 -3.59
C THR A 140 17.28 11.03 -3.42
N ASN A 141 16.37 11.98 -3.67
CA ASN A 141 14.93 11.81 -3.45
C ASN A 141 14.19 11.18 -4.64
N GLY A 142 14.92 10.76 -5.67
CA GLY A 142 14.32 10.30 -6.92
C GLY A 142 13.67 11.44 -7.73
N PRO A 143 13.12 11.14 -8.91
CA PRO A 143 12.47 12.11 -9.76
C PRO A 143 11.13 12.60 -9.18
N ASP A 144 10.76 13.85 -9.52
CA ASP A 144 9.47 14.40 -9.14
C ASP A 144 8.32 13.65 -9.82
N SER A 145 7.36 13.24 -9.02
CA SER A 145 6.10 12.71 -9.52
C SER A 145 5.06 13.81 -9.74
N ALA A 146 4.30 13.70 -10.84
CA ALA A 146 3.21 14.61 -11.16
C ALA A 146 2.04 14.45 -10.16
N ASP A 147 1.89 13.26 -9.60
CA ASP A 147 0.96 13.00 -8.49
C ASP A 147 1.53 11.91 -7.57
N TRP A 148 1.41 12.10 -6.27
CA TRP A 148 1.92 11.25 -5.21
C TRP A 148 0.84 11.05 -4.16
N LEU A 149 0.63 9.82 -3.75
CA LEU A 149 -0.27 9.47 -2.65
C LEU A 149 0.45 8.53 -1.70
N GLY A 150 0.62 8.96 -0.46
CA GLY A 150 1.18 8.16 0.61
C GLY A 150 0.25 8.04 1.79
N VAL A 151 0.17 6.85 2.34
CA VAL A 151 -0.66 6.51 3.49
C VAL A 151 0.19 5.83 4.55
N PRO A 152 0.13 6.26 5.81
CA PRO A 152 0.87 5.64 6.90
C PRO A 152 0.29 4.27 7.24
N MET A 153 1.16 3.36 7.66
CA MET A 153 0.83 2.09 8.30
C MET A 153 1.00 2.27 9.81
N GLN A 154 -0.10 2.20 10.57
CA GLN A 154 -0.11 2.52 11.99
C GLN A 154 -0.52 1.34 12.85
N ARG A 155 0.22 1.09 13.95
CA ARG A 155 -0.15 0.20 15.06
C ARG A 155 -0.50 1.04 16.27
N GLY A 156 -1.80 1.23 16.54
CA GLY A 156 -2.23 2.19 17.55
C GLY A 156 -1.84 3.63 17.17
N GLU A 157 -1.05 4.27 18.00
CA GLU A 157 -0.54 5.63 17.77
C GLU A 157 0.84 5.67 17.07
N HIS A 158 1.46 4.50 16.83
CA HIS A 158 2.80 4.41 16.25
C HIS A 158 2.76 4.14 14.75
N VAL A 159 3.49 4.95 14.00
CA VAL A 159 3.74 4.71 12.58
C VAL A 159 4.84 3.66 12.43
N VAL A 160 4.52 2.55 11.77
CA VAL A 160 5.46 1.43 11.56
C VAL A 160 5.86 1.28 10.09
N GLY A 161 5.34 2.14 9.23
CA GLY A 161 5.66 2.13 7.82
C GLY A 161 4.71 3.00 7.01
N ALA A 162 4.82 2.89 5.71
CA ALA A 162 3.94 3.57 4.76
C ALA A 162 3.78 2.77 3.47
N ILE A 163 2.67 2.98 2.79
CA ILE A 163 2.44 2.56 1.41
C ILE A 163 2.28 3.80 0.54
N VAL A 164 2.96 3.81 -0.59
CA VAL A 164 3.00 4.96 -1.50
C VAL A 164 2.76 4.50 -2.93
N VAL A 165 1.99 5.28 -3.67
CA VAL A 165 1.83 5.18 -5.12
C VAL A 165 2.18 6.51 -5.77
N GLN A 166 2.74 6.48 -6.98
CA GLN A 166 3.13 7.69 -7.71
C GLN A 166 2.81 7.58 -9.20
N ASN A 167 2.47 8.73 -9.76
CA ASN A 167 2.30 8.93 -11.19
C ASN A 167 3.25 10.04 -11.66
N TYR A 168 4.10 9.75 -12.65
CA TYR A 168 5.06 10.71 -13.18
C TYR A 168 4.53 11.53 -14.36
N GLU A 169 3.40 11.10 -14.95
CA GLU A 169 2.92 11.66 -16.21
C GLU A 169 1.79 12.67 -16.02
N LYS A 170 0.87 12.41 -15.08
CA LYS A 170 -0.38 13.16 -14.95
C LYS A 170 -0.62 13.59 -13.51
N PRO A 171 -0.95 14.88 -13.30
CA PRO A 171 -1.43 15.34 -11.99
C PRO A 171 -2.89 14.91 -11.75
N ASP A 172 -3.34 15.03 -10.51
CA ASP A 172 -4.73 14.79 -10.07
C ASP A 172 -5.29 13.41 -10.45
N VAL A 173 -4.43 12.38 -10.45
CA VAL A 173 -4.83 11.00 -10.76
C VAL A 173 -5.49 10.36 -9.57
N TYR A 174 -5.02 10.69 -8.35
CA TYR A 174 -5.50 10.07 -7.13
C TYR A 174 -6.67 10.84 -6.51
N SER A 175 -7.74 10.13 -6.22
CA SER A 175 -8.96 10.63 -5.59
C SER A 175 -8.99 10.35 -4.08
N ASN A 176 -10.05 10.80 -3.39
CA ASN A 176 -10.31 10.41 -2.01
C ASN A 176 -10.65 8.93 -1.87
N ASP A 177 -11.27 8.33 -2.90
CA ASP A 177 -11.58 6.90 -2.90
C ASP A 177 -10.30 6.08 -3.02
N ASP A 178 -9.32 6.53 -3.82
CA ASP A 178 -7.99 5.90 -3.91
C ASP A 178 -7.23 5.99 -2.59
N HIS A 179 -7.31 7.11 -1.89
CA HIS A 179 -6.77 7.25 -0.54
C HIS A 179 -7.42 6.24 0.43
N ALA A 180 -8.75 6.11 0.43
CA ALA A 180 -9.45 5.17 1.30
C ALA A 180 -9.09 3.71 0.96
N LEU A 181 -8.98 3.39 -0.33
CA LEU A 181 -8.53 2.07 -0.78
C LEU A 181 -7.10 1.78 -0.29
N LEU A 182 -6.17 2.72 -0.47
CA LEU A 182 -4.78 2.54 -0.08
C LEU A 182 -4.64 2.41 1.45
N ALA A 183 -5.43 3.14 2.23
CA ALA A 183 -5.51 3.00 3.69
C ALA A 183 -6.01 1.62 4.13
N TYR A 184 -7.02 1.09 3.44
CA TYR A 184 -7.50 -0.26 3.65
C TYR A 184 -6.41 -1.30 3.36
N VAL A 185 -5.72 -1.16 2.23
CA VAL A 185 -4.60 -2.03 1.84
C VAL A 185 -3.48 -1.99 2.89
N ALA A 186 -3.10 -0.79 3.34
CA ALA A 186 -2.09 -0.58 4.37
C ALA A 186 -2.40 -1.37 5.66
N GLN A 187 -3.66 -1.33 6.12
CA GLN A 187 -4.10 -2.05 7.31
C GLN A 187 -4.04 -3.58 7.14
N HIS A 188 -4.39 -4.08 5.95
CA HIS A 188 -4.33 -5.53 5.67
C HIS A 188 -2.90 -6.05 5.52
N ILE A 189 -2.02 -5.27 4.90
CA ILE A 189 -0.59 -5.59 4.85
C ILE A 189 0.00 -5.63 6.26
N LEU A 190 -0.34 -4.68 7.13
CA LEU A 190 0.12 -4.67 8.50
C LEU A 190 -0.35 -5.91 9.28
N THR A 191 -1.61 -6.29 9.11
CA THR A 191 -2.17 -7.52 9.71
C THR A 191 -1.42 -8.78 9.24
N ALA A 192 -1.06 -8.84 7.96
CA ALA A 192 -0.29 -9.94 7.41
C ALA A 192 1.15 -9.98 7.95
N LEU A 193 1.78 -8.81 8.10
CA LEU A 193 3.11 -8.69 8.71
C LEU A 193 3.12 -9.17 10.16
N ASP A 194 2.13 -8.79 10.97
CA ASP A 194 2.00 -9.24 12.35
C ASP A 194 1.91 -10.77 12.44
N ARG A 195 1.16 -11.39 11.54
CA ARG A 195 1.05 -12.87 11.47
C ARG A 195 2.35 -13.52 11.01
N TYR A 196 3.02 -12.94 10.03
CA TYR A 196 4.29 -13.44 9.55
C TYR A 196 5.36 -13.40 10.65
N GLU A 197 5.51 -12.28 11.34
CA GLU A 197 6.44 -12.11 12.48
C GLU A 197 6.13 -13.10 13.63
N ALA A 198 4.84 -13.26 13.98
CA ALA A 198 4.42 -14.20 15.02
C ALA A 198 4.74 -15.65 14.64
N ARG A 199 4.54 -16.02 13.37
CA ARG A 199 4.88 -17.36 12.85
C ARG A 199 6.38 -17.63 12.91
N GLU A 200 7.20 -16.71 12.42
CA GLU A 200 8.66 -16.84 12.48
C GLU A 200 9.17 -16.99 13.92
N GLN A 201 8.63 -16.20 14.84
CA GLN A 201 8.97 -16.32 16.26
C GLN A 201 8.60 -17.68 16.84
N LEU A 202 7.43 -18.21 16.47
CA LEU A 202 6.99 -19.53 16.92
C LEU A 202 7.87 -20.65 16.35
N GLU A 203 8.17 -20.60 15.07
CA GLU A 203 9.05 -21.57 14.40
C GLU A 203 10.46 -21.57 15.04
N ARG A 204 11.02 -20.41 15.32
CA ARG A 204 12.30 -20.27 16.02
C ARG A 204 12.26 -20.91 17.41
N ARG A 205 11.23 -20.62 18.22
CA ARG A 205 11.06 -21.23 19.54
C ARG A 205 10.92 -22.74 19.48
N VAL A 206 10.19 -23.26 18.51
CA VAL A 206 10.05 -24.72 18.30
C VAL A 206 11.39 -25.35 17.99
N GLN A 207 12.20 -24.73 17.11
CA GLN A 207 13.53 -25.23 16.77
C GLN A 207 14.47 -25.23 18.00
N GLU A 208 14.50 -24.13 18.78
CA GLU A 208 15.29 -24.02 20.01
C GLU A 208 14.90 -25.11 21.02
N ARG A 209 13.60 -25.26 21.29
CA ARG A 209 13.11 -26.29 22.21
C ARG A 209 13.37 -27.73 21.74
N THR A 210 13.26 -27.97 20.45
CA THR A 210 13.57 -29.28 19.87
C THR A 210 15.05 -29.62 20.04
N ALA A 211 15.94 -28.66 19.82
CA ALA A 211 17.38 -28.82 20.03
C ALA A 211 17.73 -29.08 21.51
N GLU A 212 17.11 -28.34 22.45
CA GLU A 212 17.27 -28.56 23.90
C GLU A 212 16.86 -29.97 24.31
N ILE A 213 15.67 -30.44 23.86
CA ILE A 213 15.18 -31.77 24.15
C ILE A 213 16.09 -32.86 23.58
N GLN A 214 16.55 -32.67 22.36
CA GLN A 214 17.49 -33.64 21.73
C GLN A 214 18.82 -33.70 22.48
N GLN A 215 19.32 -32.59 22.98
CA GLN A 215 20.55 -32.56 23.79
C GLN A 215 20.33 -33.25 25.12
N ALA A 216 19.27 -32.92 25.85
CA ALA A 216 18.93 -33.58 27.13
C ALA A 216 18.77 -35.08 27.00
N ASN A 217 18.13 -35.57 25.92
CA ASN A 217 17.98 -37.00 25.65
C ASN A 217 19.32 -37.69 25.36
N ARG A 218 20.25 -37.01 24.66
CA ARG A 218 21.62 -37.54 24.44
C ARG A 218 22.39 -37.65 25.72
N ASP A 219 22.29 -36.66 26.58
CA ASP A 219 22.99 -36.63 27.89
C ASP A 219 22.47 -37.76 28.80
N LEU A 220 21.13 -37.97 28.84
CA LEU A 220 20.53 -39.07 29.58
C LEU A 220 20.87 -40.47 29.06
N GLN A 221 21.18 -40.66 27.79
CA GLN A 221 21.58 -41.91 27.19
C GLN A 221 23.07 -42.22 27.37
N ALA A 222 23.86 -41.21 27.73
CA ALA A 222 25.30 -41.34 27.96
C ALA A 222 25.69 -41.64 29.41
N GLU A 223 24.74 -41.51 30.34
CA GLU A 223 24.84 -41.96 31.74
C GLU A 223 24.43 -43.43 31.91
#